data_1fab904117e9ab14d376aba40824703f
#
_entry.id   1fab904117e9ab14d376aba40824703f
#
_cell.length_a   1.000
_cell.length_b   1.000
_cell.length_c   1.000
_cell.angle_alpha   90.00
_cell.angle_beta   90.00
_cell.angle_gamma   90.00
#
_symmetry.space_group_name_H-M   'P 1'
#
loop_
_entity.id
_entity.type
_entity.pdbx_description
1 polymer ?
#
loop_
_entity_poly.entity_id
_entity_poly.type
_entity_poly.pdbx_seq_one_letter_code
_entity_poly.pdbx_strand_id
1 'polypeptide(L)'
;MSEGDLSLQEQNGAPFAGLTALQLERFETGRVDYQSPISIEMGSGPGINKSNCGSCHGTGTIIGGPGTIQVTLFGADDKGSWVGLEHLGGPLFQLNSISSDCREDIPPEATIVVNRVTLGAMAYGLVEAIPDAELFALEDPFDTNGDGISGRVHVVEALENPGVSRAGRFGWKAQIPTVLTFSADASVGEMGFTNRLVPEETAPNGDEFLLAECDTVADPEDGPDANGLDFIDRVTFFQRYLAPPPQTPRSGMQGAVVFNDIGCAKCHTSTFNTPDDPALEEVLRDRTFHPYSDFLLHSMGLLTDGVRQGNAFESEMRTPPLWGLRWRDPMLHDGRAAGGTFISRTTDAIQQHGPFGEGAASAAAFALLSEDDQAALFRFLDSLGRNEFDYDGDEDVDLDDFHRFQECFNLDNVISPEDPCSTGDVDQDGDVDLVDAGYFIDVYEGELVDCNDNGVVDLLDILSGTAADADGNGELDECFCLGDINGDGEVDGVDLSTLLGFWNTTAPAADLNQSGLVEGGDLAVLLGEWGNCDS
;
A
#
# COMPACT_ATOMS: atom_id res chain seq x y z
N MET A 1 -12.24 -12.87 -25.31
CA MET A 1 -12.51 -13.14 -23.90
C MET A 1 -13.99 -12.87 -23.70
N SER A 2 -14.73 -13.70 -23.01
CA SER A 2 -16.17 -13.47 -22.76
C SER A 2 -16.29 -12.18 -21.94
N GLU A 3 -17.23 -11.31 -22.31
CA GLU A 3 -17.74 -10.23 -21.47
C GLU A 3 -18.11 -10.81 -20.09
N GLY A 4 -17.14 -10.92 -19.21
CA GLY A 4 -17.32 -11.17 -17.80
C GLY A 4 -17.40 -9.80 -17.15
N ASP A 5 -18.42 -9.61 -16.38
CA ASP A 5 -18.68 -8.50 -15.49
C ASP A 5 -17.36 -8.09 -14.79
N LEU A 6 -16.64 -7.11 -15.39
CA LEU A 6 -15.43 -6.58 -14.78
C LEU A 6 -15.88 -5.71 -13.61
N SER A 7 -15.75 -6.22 -12.41
CA SER A 7 -15.97 -5.44 -11.19
C SER A 7 -14.76 -4.54 -10.89
N LEU A 8 -14.99 -3.42 -10.24
CA LEU A 8 -13.92 -2.59 -9.65
C LEU A 8 -12.98 -3.43 -8.80
N GLN A 9 -11.70 -3.09 -8.82
CA GLN A 9 -10.73 -3.61 -7.87
C GLN A 9 -10.99 -3.00 -6.49
N GLU A 10 -10.63 -3.72 -5.43
CA GLU A 10 -10.66 -3.15 -4.10
C GLU A 10 -9.63 -2.01 -4.02
N GLN A 11 -10.05 -0.87 -3.50
CA GLN A 11 -9.17 0.28 -3.26
C GLN A 11 -8.11 -0.03 -2.21
N ASN A 12 -7.06 0.76 -2.20
CA ASN A 12 -5.96 0.63 -1.26
C ASN A 12 -6.44 0.71 0.19
N GLY A 13 -6.09 -0.30 1.00
CA GLY A 13 -6.51 -0.38 2.41
C GLY A 13 -7.93 -0.93 2.64
N ALA A 14 -8.67 -1.26 1.58
CA ALA A 14 -10.00 -1.86 1.69
C ALA A 14 -9.93 -3.36 2.03
N PRO A 15 -11.00 -3.93 2.61
CA PRO A 15 -11.14 -5.37 2.75
C PRO A 15 -11.49 -6.03 1.41
N PHE A 16 -11.28 -7.33 1.29
CA PHE A 16 -11.82 -8.09 0.15
C PHE A 16 -13.33 -7.89 0.00
N ALA A 17 -13.78 -7.69 -1.23
CA ALA A 17 -15.19 -7.77 -1.57
C ALA A 17 -15.75 -9.17 -1.27
N GLY A 18 -17.00 -9.25 -0.82
CA GLY A 18 -17.68 -10.51 -0.54
C GLY A 18 -17.39 -11.10 0.84
N LEU A 19 -16.79 -10.37 1.77
CA LEU A 19 -16.72 -10.77 3.17
C LEU A 19 -18.12 -10.96 3.75
N THR A 20 -18.32 -12.02 4.55
CA THR A 20 -19.53 -12.15 5.37
C THR A 20 -19.57 -11.04 6.42
N ALA A 21 -20.76 -10.74 6.95
CA ALA A 21 -20.89 -9.70 8.00
C ALA A 21 -19.97 -9.95 9.22
N LEU A 22 -19.76 -11.22 9.62
CA LEU A 22 -18.85 -11.57 10.70
C LEU A 22 -17.37 -11.34 10.32
N GLN A 23 -16.98 -11.62 9.09
CA GLN A 23 -15.62 -11.40 8.61
C GLN A 23 -15.33 -9.90 8.50
N LEU A 24 -16.30 -9.11 8.02
CA LEU A 24 -16.18 -7.66 7.97
C LEU A 24 -16.08 -7.06 9.39
N GLU A 25 -16.90 -7.52 10.35
CA GLU A 25 -16.78 -7.12 11.77
C GLU A 25 -15.37 -7.44 12.32
N ARG A 26 -14.83 -8.62 12.01
CA ARG A 26 -13.48 -9.02 12.44
C ARG A 26 -12.39 -8.18 11.77
N PHE A 27 -12.56 -7.86 10.50
CA PHE A 27 -11.65 -6.96 9.78
C PHE A 27 -11.63 -5.58 10.44
N GLU A 28 -12.80 -4.98 10.68
CA GLU A 28 -12.89 -3.63 11.27
C GLU A 28 -12.38 -3.61 12.72
N THR A 29 -12.71 -4.61 13.52
CA THR A 29 -12.19 -4.72 14.89
C THR A 29 -10.67 -4.85 14.87
N GLY A 30 -10.13 -5.72 14.02
CA GLY A 30 -8.70 -5.89 13.86
C GLY A 30 -8.00 -4.63 13.33
N ARG A 31 -8.64 -3.89 12.42
CA ARG A 31 -8.14 -2.59 11.92
C ARG A 31 -8.03 -1.55 13.02
N VAL A 32 -9.02 -1.49 13.91
CA VAL A 32 -8.98 -0.61 15.09
C VAL A 32 -7.84 -1.00 16.02
N ASP A 33 -7.70 -2.29 16.34
CA ASP A 33 -6.62 -2.78 17.21
C ASP A 33 -5.23 -2.56 16.59
N TYR A 34 -5.11 -2.75 15.28
CA TYR A 34 -3.86 -2.53 14.53
C TYR A 34 -3.34 -1.08 14.64
N GLN A 35 -4.24 -0.12 14.82
CA GLN A 35 -3.94 1.30 14.96
C GLN A 35 -3.90 1.79 16.41
N SER A 36 -4.56 1.06 17.33
CA SER A 36 -4.72 1.51 18.71
C SER A 36 -3.44 1.28 19.51
N PRO A 37 -2.92 2.30 20.22
CA PRO A 37 -1.77 2.12 21.07
C PRO A 37 -2.06 1.18 22.24
N ILE A 38 -1.20 0.19 22.44
CA ILE A 38 -1.17 -0.62 23.66
C ILE A 38 -0.44 0.20 24.74
N SER A 39 -1.09 0.42 25.87
CA SER A 39 -0.51 1.20 26.96
C SER A 39 0.37 0.33 27.88
N ILE A 40 1.20 0.98 28.68
CA ILE A 40 2.03 0.29 29.70
C ILE A 40 1.15 -0.45 30.70
N GLU A 41 -0.02 0.12 31.06
CA GLU A 41 -0.96 -0.52 31.99
C GLU A 41 -1.62 -1.76 31.38
N MET A 42 -1.63 -1.88 30.04
CA MET A 42 -2.08 -3.07 29.33
C MET A 42 -0.98 -4.10 29.14
N GLY A 43 0.27 -3.76 29.45
CA GLY A 43 1.42 -4.63 29.37
C GLY A 43 2.44 -4.29 28.26
N SER A 44 2.32 -3.16 27.57
CA SER A 44 3.33 -2.78 26.57
C SER A 44 4.68 -2.49 27.26
N GLY A 45 5.73 -3.18 26.85
CA GLY A 45 7.09 -3.00 27.37
C GLY A 45 7.72 -4.31 27.90
N PRO A 46 8.91 -4.22 28.53
CA PRO A 46 9.66 -3.01 28.90
C PRO A 46 10.36 -2.32 27.72
N GLY A 47 10.84 -3.08 26.72
CA GLY A 47 11.41 -2.56 25.48
C GLY A 47 10.36 -2.48 24.39
N ILE A 48 10.34 -1.40 23.62
CA ILE A 48 9.38 -1.19 22.53
C ILE A 48 10.01 -0.47 21.34
N ASN A 49 9.56 -0.74 20.15
CA ASN A 49 9.82 0.11 19.00
C ASN A 49 8.69 1.10 18.79
N LYS A 50 7.43 0.61 18.79
CA LYS A 50 6.20 1.40 18.71
C LYS A 50 5.10 0.76 19.55
N SER A 51 4.06 1.53 19.87
CA SER A 51 2.93 1.05 20.69
C SER A 51 1.78 0.46 19.88
N ASN A 52 1.82 0.48 18.55
CA ASN A 52 0.83 -0.14 17.67
C ASN A 52 1.45 -0.50 16.31
N CYS A 53 0.80 -1.41 15.58
CA CYS A 53 1.26 -1.89 14.28
C CYS A 53 1.20 -0.80 13.19
N GLY A 54 0.11 -0.01 13.16
CA GLY A 54 -0.13 1.03 12.16
C GLY A 54 0.92 2.15 12.16
N SER A 55 1.62 2.37 13.28
CA SER A 55 2.73 3.34 13.36
C SER A 55 3.93 2.96 12.48
N CYS A 56 4.12 1.66 12.19
CA CYS A 56 5.16 1.16 11.31
C CYS A 56 4.60 0.73 9.95
N HIS A 57 3.38 0.18 9.92
CA HIS A 57 2.72 -0.34 8.73
C HIS A 57 1.62 0.61 8.26
N GLY A 58 2.00 1.76 7.71
CA GLY A 58 1.08 2.74 7.14
C GLY A 58 1.82 3.77 6.30
N THR A 59 1.27 4.08 5.13
CA THR A 59 1.73 5.15 4.25
C THR A 59 0.54 6.07 3.97
N GLY A 60 0.65 7.34 4.36
CA GLY A 60 -0.48 8.26 4.23
C GLY A 60 -1.72 7.77 4.98
N THR A 61 -2.80 7.55 4.26
CA THR A 61 -4.09 7.03 4.77
C THR A 61 -4.18 5.51 4.74
N ILE A 62 -3.24 4.81 4.07
CA ILE A 62 -3.29 3.37 3.82
C ILE A 62 -2.77 2.59 5.03
N ILE A 63 -3.68 2.01 5.80
CA ILE A 63 -3.35 1.16 6.96
C ILE A 63 -3.01 -0.24 6.48
N GLY A 64 -1.90 -0.79 6.98
CA GLY A 64 -1.32 -2.03 6.49
C GLY A 64 -0.39 -1.82 5.28
N GLY A 65 -0.24 -0.60 4.80
CA GLY A 65 0.71 -0.24 3.74
C GLY A 65 2.17 -0.40 4.16
N PRO A 66 3.13 -0.23 3.24
CA PRO A 66 4.54 -0.18 3.57
C PRO A 66 4.84 1.05 4.44
N GLY A 67 5.79 0.92 5.36
CA GLY A 67 6.18 2.03 6.24
C GLY A 67 7.52 2.64 5.88
N THR A 68 7.80 3.77 6.51
CA THR A 68 9.07 4.48 6.42
C THR A 68 10.00 4.22 7.61
N ILE A 69 9.46 3.60 8.66
CA ILE A 69 10.20 3.33 9.91
C ILE A 69 11.11 2.14 9.70
N GLN A 70 12.32 2.28 10.19
CA GLN A 70 13.30 1.21 10.19
C GLN A 70 13.39 0.57 11.56
N VAL A 71 13.43 -0.76 11.59
CA VAL A 71 13.79 -1.54 12.77
C VAL A 71 15.27 -1.89 12.73
N THR A 72 15.91 -1.92 13.88
CA THR A 72 17.35 -2.17 14.03
C THR A 72 17.59 -3.59 14.49
N LEU A 73 18.52 -4.28 13.83
CA LEU A 73 19.05 -5.57 14.26
C LEU A 73 20.53 -5.41 14.61
N PHE A 74 20.96 -6.07 15.67
CA PHE A 74 22.38 -6.12 16.03
C PHE A 74 22.87 -7.55 16.26
N GLY A 75 24.15 -7.75 16.04
CA GLY A 75 24.81 -9.03 16.23
C GLY A 75 26.31 -8.92 16.07
N ALA A 76 27.00 -10.04 16.09
CA ALA A 76 28.44 -10.10 15.91
C ALA A 76 28.83 -10.95 14.71
N ASP A 77 29.99 -10.64 14.11
CA ASP A 77 30.69 -11.52 13.17
C ASP A 77 31.64 -12.43 13.98
N ASP A 78 31.34 -13.73 14.01
CA ASP A 78 32.28 -14.75 14.48
C ASP A 78 32.86 -15.49 13.27
N LYS A 79 34.02 -15.05 12.79
CA LYS A 79 34.80 -15.66 11.68
C LYS A 79 34.02 -15.78 10.37
N GLY A 80 33.24 -14.77 10.06
CA GLY A 80 32.43 -14.72 8.83
C GLY A 80 31.03 -15.31 8.96
N SER A 81 30.58 -15.59 10.18
CA SER A 81 29.24 -16.07 10.48
C SER A 81 28.54 -15.11 11.44
N TRP A 82 27.27 -14.82 11.16
CA TRP A 82 26.41 -14.03 12.03
C TRP A 82 26.10 -14.76 13.34
N VAL A 83 26.16 -14.02 14.46
CA VAL A 83 25.67 -14.43 15.79
C VAL A 83 24.74 -13.34 16.31
N GLY A 84 23.50 -13.68 16.67
CA GLY A 84 22.43 -12.74 17.03
C GLY A 84 22.54 -12.11 18.42
N LEU A 85 23.51 -12.54 19.24
CA LEU A 85 23.74 -12.03 20.61
C LEU A 85 22.49 -12.11 21.52
N GLU A 86 21.72 -13.18 21.41
CA GLU A 86 20.46 -13.40 22.13
C GLU A 86 20.63 -13.28 23.66
N HIS A 87 21.80 -13.68 24.20
CA HIS A 87 22.13 -13.54 25.61
C HIS A 87 22.38 -12.07 26.05
N LEU A 88 22.37 -11.13 25.11
CA LEU A 88 22.48 -9.68 25.34
C LEU A 88 21.24 -8.93 24.82
N GLY A 89 20.10 -9.61 24.67
CA GLY A 89 18.84 -9.03 24.23
C GLY A 89 18.62 -9.05 22.71
N GLY A 90 19.62 -9.46 21.90
CA GLY A 90 19.52 -9.47 20.43
C GLY A 90 18.66 -10.59 19.86
N PRO A 91 18.49 -10.62 18.54
CA PRO A 91 19.05 -9.68 17.56
C PRO A 91 18.23 -8.39 17.33
N LEU A 92 16.96 -8.32 17.74
CA LEU A 92 16.14 -7.12 17.57
C LEU A 92 16.45 -6.12 18.68
N PHE A 93 16.72 -4.88 18.29
CA PHE A 93 16.97 -3.77 19.21
C PHE A 93 15.68 -2.98 19.41
N GLN A 94 15.21 -2.88 20.65
CA GLN A 94 14.09 -2.03 21.02
C GLN A 94 14.57 -0.59 21.22
N LEU A 95 14.20 0.29 20.30
CA LEU A 95 14.68 1.67 20.26
C LEU A 95 14.18 2.51 21.44
N ASN A 96 13.02 2.17 21.98
CA ASN A 96 12.35 2.87 23.08
C ASN A 96 12.13 1.91 24.26
N SER A 97 11.72 2.46 25.39
CA SER A 97 11.37 1.73 26.59
C SER A 97 10.31 2.48 27.40
N ILE A 98 9.63 1.78 28.29
CA ILE A 98 8.61 2.37 29.19
C ILE A 98 9.20 3.39 30.17
N SER A 99 10.48 3.29 30.50
CA SER A 99 11.22 4.26 31.31
C SER A 99 12.70 4.29 30.91
N SER A 100 13.41 5.35 31.28
CA SER A 100 14.86 5.46 31.02
C SER A 100 15.69 4.35 31.66
N ASP A 101 15.21 3.80 32.75
CA ASP A 101 15.92 2.77 33.54
C ASP A 101 15.75 1.37 32.91
N CYS A 102 14.72 1.19 32.09
CA CYS A 102 14.41 -0.05 31.37
C CYS A 102 14.95 -0.07 29.93
N ARG A 103 15.77 0.92 29.58
CA ARG A 103 16.27 1.10 28.23
C ARG A 103 17.30 0.05 27.85
N GLU A 104 17.19 -0.46 26.64
CA GLU A 104 18.20 -1.26 25.99
C GLU A 104 19.28 -0.38 25.33
N ASP A 105 20.53 -0.83 25.36
CA ASP A 105 21.65 -0.24 24.63
C ASP A 105 22.28 -1.30 23.72
N ILE A 106 22.73 -0.90 22.52
CA ILE A 106 23.46 -1.81 21.63
C ILE A 106 24.77 -2.19 22.33
N PRO A 107 25.00 -3.49 22.60
CA PRO A 107 26.16 -3.93 23.35
C PRO A 107 27.46 -3.72 22.56
N PRO A 108 28.59 -3.47 23.23
CA PRO A 108 29.89 -3.26 22.57
C PRO A 108 30.39 -4.48 21.80
N GLU A 109 29.85 -5.65 22.06
CA GLU A 109 30.10 -6.90 21.34
C GLU A 109 29.47 -6.91 19.95
N ALA A 110 28.46 -6.07 19.70
CA ALA A 110 27.81 -5.95 18.42
C ALA A 110 28.76 -5.31 17.39
N THR A 111 29.22 -6.11 16.45
CA THR A 111 30.08 -5.67 15.33
C THR A 111 29.29 -5.44 14.03
N ILE A 112 28.04 -5.90 14.00
CA ILE A 112 27.10 -5.72 12.90
C ILE A 112 25.86 -5.07 13.49
N VAL A 113 25.47 -3.93 12.91
CA VAL A 113 24.22 -3.22 13.22
C VAL A 113 23.59 -2.83 11.90
N VAL A 114 22.36 -3.24 11.67
CA VAL A 114 21.65 -3.04 10.42
C VAL A 114 20.23 -2.54 10.66
N ASN A 115 19.71 -1.80 9.70
CA ASN A 115 18.34 -1.32 9.72
C ASN A 115 17.55 -1.97 8.59
N ARG A 116 16.26 -2.28 8.86
CA ARG A 116 15.33 -2.78 7.86
C ARG A 116 14.09 -1.94 7.80
N VAL A 117 13.69 -1.58 6.59
CA VAL A 117 12.43 -0.86 6.33
C VAL A 117 11.25 -1.78 6.53
N THR A 118 10.16 -1.25 7.06
CA THR A 118 8.92 -1.99 7.27
C THR A 118 8.25 -2.34 5.93
N LEU A 119 7.89 -3.60 5.74
CA LEU A 119 7.10 -4.08 4.60
C LEU A 119 5.60 -3.83 4.82
N GLY A 120 4.82 -3.71 3.74
CA GLY A 120 3.36 -3.71 3.84
C GLY A 120 2.81 -5.08 4.22
N ALA A 121 1.66 -5.06 4.91
CA ALA A 121 0.91 -6.25 5.32
C ALA A 121 -0.28 -6.57 4.39
N MET A 122 -0.37 -5.90 3.24
CA MET A 122 -1.47 -6.07 2.29
C MET A 122 -1.49 -7.47 1.68
N ALA A 123 -2.69 -8.00 1.49
CA ALA A 123 -2.96 -9.31 0.89
C ALA A 123 -2.23 -10.49 1.55
N TYR A 124 -1.88 -10.38 2.82
CA TYR A 124 -1.20 -11.47 3.54
C TYR A 124 -2.03 -12.76 3.55
N GLY A 125 -3.38 -12.67 3.53
CA GLY A 125 -4.24 -13.83 3.40
C GLY A 125 -4.04 -14.60 2.10
N LEU A 126 -3.89 -13.91 0.97
CA LEU A 126 -3.60 -14.55 -0.33
C LEU A 126 -2.20 -15.17 -0.34
N VAL A 127 -1.19 -14.43 0.18
CA VAL A 127 0.18 -14.95 0.27
C VAL A 127 0.23 -16.20 1.15
N GLU A 128 -0.47 -16.22 2.28
CA GLU A 128 -0.55 -17.40 3.16
C GLU A 128 -1.27 -18.57 2.48
N ALA A 129 -2.25 -18.29 1.63
CA ALA A 129 -3.04 -19.30 0.91
C ALA A 129 -2.30 -19.94 -0.27
N ILE A 130 -1.12 -19.43 -0.70
CA ILE A 130 -0.28 -20.10 -1.70
C ILE A 130 0.11 -21.48 -1.14
N PRO A 131 -0.16 -22.59 -1.84
CA PRO A 131 0.31 -23.90 -1.42
C PRO A 131 1.83 -23.97 -1.30
N ASP A 132 2.34 -24.53 -0.21
CA ASP A 132 3.80 -24.71 -0.04
C ASP A 132 4.43 -25.43 -1.25
N ALA A 133 3.70 -26.38 -1.85
CA ALA A 133 4.16 -27.12 -3.04
C ALA A 133 4.42 -26.22 -4.26
N GLU A 134 3.69 -25.10 -4.40
CA GLU A 134 3.94 -24.15 -5.49
C GLU A 134 5.24 -23.39 -5.28
N LEU A 135 5.52 -22.96 -4.04
CA LEU A 135 6.78 -22.30 -3.73
C LEU A 135 7.97 -23.26 -3.90
N PHE A 136 7.84 -24.52 -3.45
CA PHE A 136 8.86 -25.55 -3.68
C PHE A 136 9.04 -25.89 -5.17
N ALA A 137 8.01 -25.72 -6.00
CA ALA A 137 8.12 -25.96 -7.44
C ALA A 137 8.92 -24.86 -8.18
N LEU A 138 9.06 -23.67 -7.57
CA LEU A 138 9.85 -22.56 -8.11
C LEU A 138 11.33 -22.65 -7.73
N GLU A 139 11.71 -23.53 -6.80
CA GLU A 139 13.10 -23.65 -6.35
C GLU A 139 14.05 -24.14 -7.48
N ASP A 140 15.18 -23.48 -7.62
CA ASP A 140 16.34 -23.98 -8.36
C ASP A 140 17.65 -23.66 -7.63
N PRO A 141 17.86 -24.17 -6.39
CA PRO A 141 18.96 -23.76 -5.52
C PRO A 141 20.36 -24.05 -6.09
N PHE A 142 20.45 -24.75 -7.23
CA PHE A 142 21.70 -25.11 -7.91
C PHE A 142 21.81 -24.50 -9.30
N ASP A 143 20.90 -23.58 -9.68
CA ASP A 143 20.85 -22.99 -11.03
C ASP A 143 20.98 -24.08 -12.14
N THR A 144 20.13 -25.09 -12.05
CA THR A 144 20.16 -26.24 -12.95
C THR A 144 19.72 -25.88 -14.37
N ASN A 145 18.90 -24.85 -14.51
CA ASN A 145 18.47 -24.30 -15.79
C ASN A 145 19.55 -23.40 -16.43
N GLY A 146 20.56 -22.96 -15.66
CA GLY A 146 21.69 -22.16 -16.13
C GLY A 146 21.37 -20.70 -16.45
N ASP A 147 20.33 -20.14 -15.83
CA ASP A 147 19.88 -18.76 -16.10
C ASP A 147 20.47 -17.72 -15.12
N GLY A 148 21.28 -18.16 -14.18
CA GLY A 148 21.99 -17.36 -13.19
C GLY A 148 21.17 -17.04 -11.95
N ILE A 149 20.02 -17.68 -11.75
CA ILE A 149 19.14 -17.49 -10.60
C ILE A 149 19.03 -18.80 -9.81
N SER A 150 19.26 -18.75 -8.49
CA SER A 150 19.30 -19.92 -7.61
C SER A 150 18.33 -19.78 -6.43
N GLY A 151 17.07 -19.46 -6.70
CA GLY A 151 16.04 -19.26 -5.68
C GLY A 151 15.77 -20.51 -4.84
N ARG A 152 15.58 -20.35 -3.53
CA ARG A 152 15.21 -21.44 -2.63
C ARG A 152 14.19 -21.05 -1.57
N VAL A 153 13.37 -22.00 -1.14
CA VAL A 153 12.42 -21.81 -0.04
C VAL A 153 13.16 -21.75 1.31
N HIS A 154 12.80 -20.85 2.18
CA HIS A 154 13.17 -20.91 3.58
C HIS A 154 12.20 -21.84 4.31
N VAL A 155 12.68 -22.99 4.74
CA VAL A 155 11.87 -23.96 5.48
C VAL A 155 11.87 -23.58 6.96
N VAL A 156 10.68 -23.33 7.51
CA VAL A 156 10.44 -22.80 8.86
C VAL A 156 9.26 -23.52 9.53
N GLU A 157 9.04 -23.24 10.80
CA GLU A 157 7.89 -23.74 11.55
C GLU A 157 7.01 -22.58 12.00
N ALA A 158 5.69 -22.81 12.06
CA ALA A 158 4.75 -21.86 12.64
C ALA A 158 4.69 -22.01 14.16
N LEU A 159 4.58 -20.91 14.91
CA LEU A 159 4.47 -20.94 16.37
C LEU A 159 3.24 -21.70 16.85
N GLU A 160 2.12 -21.59 16.12
CA GLU A 160 0.88 -22.29 16.44
C GLU A 160 0.89 -23.78 16.04
N ASN A 161 1.90 -24.24 15.30
CA ASN A 161 2.01 -25.64 14.87
C ASN A 161 3.46 -26.15 14.90
N PRO A 162 4.09 -26.21 16.08
CA PRO A 162 5.48 -26.60 16.23
C PRO A 162 5.73 -28.03 15.77
N GLY A 163 6.90 -28.26 15.16
CA GLY A 163 7.30 -29.56 14.59
C GLY A 163 6.74 -29.82 13.18
N VAL A 164 5.99 -28.89 12.59
CA VAL A 164 5.53 -28.99 11.20
C VAL A 164 6.24 -27.93 10.37
N SER A 165 7.13 -28.40 9.49
CA SER A 165 7.87 -27.53 8.57
C SER A 165 6.97 -27.02 7.45
N ARG A 166 7.10 -25.72 7.13
CA ARG A 166 6.36 -25.00 6.09
C ARG A 166 7.31 -24.14 5.26
N ALA A 167 6.83 -23.71 4.08
CA ALA A 167 7.49 -22.65 3.32
C ALA A 167 7.29 -21.31 4.04
N GLY A 168 8.39 -20.67 4.42
CA GLY A 168 8.39 -19.30 4.90
C GLY A 168 8.09 -18.34 3.74
N ARG A 169 7.38 -17.24 4.02
CA ARG A 169 6.92 -16.29 3.00
C ARG A 169 6.85 -14.84 3.46
N PHE A 170 6.90 -14.59 4.77
CA PHE A 170 6.86 -13.25 5.36
C PHE A 170 8.21 -12.83 5.94
N GLY A 171 8.41 -11.51 6.08
CA GLY A 171 9.67 -10.91 6.49
C GLY A 171 10.73 -10.85 5.37
N TRP A 172 11.79 -10.09 5.58
CA TRP A 172 12.86 -9.90 4.58
C TRP A 172 13.70 -11.16 4.29
N LYS A 173 13.64 -12.15 5.16
CA LYS A 173 14.36 -13.43 5.03
C LYS A 173 13.38 -14.62 4.93
N ALA A 174 12.11 -14.40 4.62
CA ALA A 174 11.08 -15.45 4.57
C ALA A 174 11.06 -16.31 5.85
N GLN A 175 11.30 -15.71 7.03
CA GLN A 175 11.43 -16.45 8.29
C GLN A 175 10.10 -16.81 8.94
N ILE A 176 8.97 -16.31 8.44
CA ILE A 176 7.64 -16.48 8.99
C ILE A 176 6.72 -17.18 7.98
N PRO A 177 6.00 -18.26 8.35
CA PRO A 177 5.16 -19.01 7.41
C PRO A 177 3.70 -18.59 7.41
N THR A 178 3.17 -18.02 8.51
CA THR A 178 1.75 -17.69 8.71
C THR A 178 1.56 -16.28 9.26
N VAL A 179 0.40 -15.69 9.00
CA VAL A 179 0.07 -14.35 9.50
C VAL A 179 -0.08 -14.36 11.02
N LEU A 180 -0.62 -15.44 11.61
CA LEU A 180 -0.75 -15.55 13.06
C LEU A 180 0.60 -15.62 13.76
N THR A 181 1.55 -16.42 13.26
CA THR A 181 2.93 -16.42 13.76
C THR A 181 3.55 -15.02 13.65
N PHE A 182 3.31 -14.30 12.54
CA PHE A 182 3.85 -12.96 12.35
C PHE A 182 3.26 -11.96 13.35
N SER A 183 1.94 -11.99 13.55
CA SER A 183 1.26 -11.14 14.54
C SER A 183 1.77 -11.39 15.94
N ALA A 184 1.99 -12.65 16.31
CA ALA A 184 2.48 -13.03 17.63
C ALA A 184 3.94 -12.61 17.87
N ASP A 185 4.84 -12.85 16.92
CA ASP A 185 6.26 -12.49 16.99
C ASP A 185 6.43 -10.96 17.03
N ALA A 186 5.74 -10.23 16.15
CA ALA A 186 5.79 -8.78 16.10
C ALA A 186 5.16 -8.11 17.33
N SER A 187 4.13 -8.70 17.93
CA SER A 187 3.52 -8.20 19.18
C SER A 187 4.55 -8.07 20.31
N VAL A 188 5.33 -9.10 20.51
CA VAL A 188 6.40 -9.11 21.55
C VAL A 188 7.59 -8.29 21.06
N GLY A 189 8.13 -8.58 19.88
CA GLY A 189 9.35 -7.96 19.40
C GLY A 189 9.27 -6.44 19.26
N GLU A 190 8.13 -5.91 18.77
CA GLU A 190 7.98 -4.49 18.43
C GLU A 190 7.28 -3.69 19.55
N MET A 191 6.42 -4.32 20.33
CA MET A 191 5.56 -3.64 21.31
C MET A 191 5.79 -4.13 22.75
N GLY A 192 6.59 -5.19 22.95
CA GLY A 192 6.77 -5.83 24.24
C GLY A 192 5.42 -6.28 24.83
N PHE A 193 4.56 -6.88 24.00
CA PHE A 193 3.22 -7.32 24.40
C PHE A 193 3.12 -8.82 24.20
N THR A 194 3.28 -9.58 25.28
CA THR A 194 3.32 -11.03 25.29
C THR A 194 1.95 -11.64 24.98
N ASN A 195 1.97 -12.84 24.43
CA ASN A 195 0.76 -13.52 23.97
C ASN A 195 0.88 -15.04 24.15
N ARG A 196 -0.21 -15.78 23.92
CA ARG A 196 -0.26 -17.23 24.10
C ARG A 196 0.78 -18.04 23.30
N LEU A 197 1.30 -17.49 22.19
CA LEU A 197 2.30 -18.15 21.33
C LEU A 197 3.74 -17.74 21.69
N VAL A 198 3.91 -16.53 22.21
CA VAL A 198 5.19 -15.98 22.70
C VAL A 198 4.93 -15.38 24.10
N PRO A 199 4.95 -16.22 25.15
CA PRO A 199 4.53 -15.81 26.48
C PRO A 199 5.64 -15.17 27.34
N GLU A 200 6.82 -14.93 26.78
CA GLU A 200 7.97 -14.38 27.48
C GLU A 200 8.53 -13.19 26.71
N GLU A 201 8.84 -12.11 27.41
CA GLU A 201 9.50 -10.94 26.82
C GLU A 201 11.00 -11.14 26.66
N THR A 202 11.60 -10.29 25.82
CA THR A 202 13.05 -10.18 25.71
C THR A 202 13.59 -9.30 26.84
N ALA A 203 14.50 -9.83 27.64
CA ALA A 203 15.15 -9.07 28.70
C ALA A 203 16.05 -7.96 28.10
N PRO A 204 15.87 -6.67 28.49
CA PRO A 204 16.72 -5.59 28.00
C PRO A 204 18.21 -5.89 28.27
N ASN A 205 19.02 -5.89 27.20
CA ASN A 205 20.44 -6.32 27.27
C ASN A 205 20.67 -7.72 27.84
N GLY A 206 19.68 -8.59 27.87
CA GLY A 206 19.76 -9.93 28.50
C GLY A 206 19.76 -9.91 30.02
N ASP A 207 19.38 -8.79 30.66
CA ASP A 207 19.36 -8.64 32.12
C ASP A 207 17.98 -9.00 32.70
N GLU A 208 17.84 -10.25 33.16
CA GLU A 208 16.62 -10.79 33.76
C GLU A 208 16.21 -10.07 35.06
N PHE A 209 17.16 -9.45 35.80
CA PHE A 209 16.83 -8.66 36.97
C PHE A 209 16.20 -7.33 36.58
N LEU A 210 16.72 -6.72 35.52
CA LEU A 210 16.15 -5.50 34.95
C LEU A 210 14.76 -5.77 34.38
N LEU A 211 14.59 -6.89 33.66
CA LEU A 211 13.28 -7.32 33.20
C LEU A 211 12.27 -7.41 34.33
N ALA A 212 12.60 -8.12 35.39
CA ALA A 212 11.72 -8.29 36.56
C ALA A 212 11.42 -6.98 37.34
N GLU A 213 12.24 -5.94 37.18
CA GLU A 213 11.97 -4.61 37.75
C GLU A 213 11.08 -3.76 36.83
N CYS A 214 11.18 -3.96 35.52
CA CYS A 214 10.54 -3.16 34.52
C CYS A 214 9.21 -3.74 34.06
N ASP A 215 9.10 -5.05 33.93
CA ASP A 215 7.83 -5.70 33.65
C ASP A 215 6.98 -5.74 34.94
N THR A 216 5.80 -5.14 34.88
CA THR A 216 4.89 -5.00 36.02
C THR A 216 3.52 -5.61 35.79
N VAL A 217 3.26 -6.11 34.57
CA VAL A 217 2.03 -6.79 34.19
C VAL A 217 2.34 -8.29 33.98
N ALA A 218 1.44 -9.14 34.37
CA ALA A 218 1.70 -10.58 34.33
C ALA A 218 1.50 -11.18 32.94
N ASP A 219 2.46 -12.00 32.52
CA ASP A 219 2.46 -12.70 31.24
C ASP A 219 1.51 -13.92 31.18
N PRO A 220 0.93 -14.17 29.99
CA PRO A 220 0.87 -13.26 28.85
C PRO A 220 -0.16 -12.15 29.09
N GLU A 221 0.14 -10.93 28.66
CA GLU A 221 -0.78 -9.79 28.81
C GLU A 221 -1.93 -9.85 27.81
N ASP A 222 -1.69 -10.40 26.61
CA ASP A 222 -2.74 -10.61 25.63
C ASP A 222 -3.69 -11.71 26.10
N GLY A 223 -4.92 -11.31 26.35
CA GLY A 223 -5.98 -12.22 26.76
C GLY A 223 -7.23 -12.10 25.90
N PRO A 224 -8.08 -13.14 25.92
CA PRO A 224 -9.25 -13.18 25.06
C PRO A 224 -10.29 -12.12 25.43
N ASP A 225 -10.86 -11.51 24.42
CA ASP A 225 -12.03 -10.63 24.52
C ASP A 225 -13.32 -11.41 24.83
N ALA A 226 -14.46 -10.71 24.81
CA ALA A 226 -15.77 -11.32 25.06
C ALA A 226 -16.17 -12.40 23.99
N ASN A 227 -15.52 -12.39 22.83
CA ASN A 227 -15.71 -13.36 21.75
C ASN A 227 -14.69 -14.51 21.81
N GLY A 228 -13.77 -14.47 22.75
CA GLY A 228 -12.70 -15.46 22.92
C GLY A 228 -11.52 -15.28 21.96
N LEU A 229 -11.33 -14.06 21.42
CA LEU A 229 -10.25 -13.72 20.51
C LEU A 229 -9.20 -12.88 21.23
N ASP A 230 -7.95 -13.28 21.14
CA ASP A 230 -6.82 -12.50 21.61
C ASP A 230 -6.52 -11.33 20.63
N PHE A 231 -5.73 -10.35 21.05
CA PHE A 231 -5.27 -9.26 20.19
C PHE A 231 -4.61 -9.79 18.91
N ILE A 232 -3.72 -10.79 19.05
CA ILE A 232 -3.03 -11.38 17.90
C ILE A 232 -4.00 -12.04 16.90
N ASP A 233 -5.15 -12.58 17.36
CA ASP A 233 -6.17 -13.11 16.45
C ASP A 233 -6.85 -11.99 15.67
N ARG A 234 -7.22 -10.89 16.35
CA ARG A 234 -7.93 -9.77 15.75
C ARG A 234 -7.09 -9.04 14.71
N VAL A 235 -5.81 -8.74 15.02
CA VAL A 235 -4.91 -8.13 14.02
C VAL A 235 -4.54 -9.09 12.88
N THR A 236 -4.58 -10.41 13.12
CA THR A 236 -4.43 -11.43 12.08
C THR A 236 -5.62 -11.40 11.11
N PHE A 237 -6.85 -11.27 11.59
CA PHE A 237 -8.02 -11.14 10.71
C PHE A 237 -7.96 -9.90 9.84
N PHE A 238 -7.54 -8.75 10.38
CA PHE A 238 -7.32 -7.56 9.59
C PHE A 238 -6.35 -7.83 8.43
N GLN A 239 -5.15 -8.33 8.72
CA GLN A 239 -4.11 -8.60 7.71
C GLN A 239 -4.53 -9.67 6.69
N ARG A 240 -5.31 -10.68 7.10
CA ARG A 240 -5.79 -11.74 6.20
C ARG A 240 -6.89 -11.27 5.26
N TYR A 241 -7.72 -10.33 5.71
CA TYR A 241 -8.86 -9.82 4.93
C TYR A 241 -8.56 -8.50 4.22
N LEU A 242 -7.37 -7.94 4.39
CA LEU A 242 -6.90 -6.77 3.66
C LEU A 242 -6.61 -7.17 2.20
N ALA A 243 -7.28 -6.48 1.27
CA ALA A 243 -7.16 -6.76 -0.16
C ALA A 243 -5.75 -6.46 -0.72
N PRO A 244 -5.39 -7.05 -1.87
CA PRO A 244 -4.18 -6.65 -2.57
C PRO A 244 -4.33 -5.23 -3.13
N PRO A 245 -3.22 -4.48 -3.22
CA PRO A 245 -3.23 -3.22 -3.95
C PRO A 245 -3.70 -3.43 -5.40
N PRO A 246 -4.54 -2.55 -5.94
CA PRO A 246 -4.97 -2.63 -7.32
C PRO A 246 -3.81 -2.40 -8.30
N GLN A 247 -4.01 -2.75 -9.55
CA GLN A 247 -3.09 -2.45 -10.64
C GLN A 247 -3.87 -1.77 -11.75
N THR A 248 -3.56 -0.51 -12.04
CA THR A 248 -4.27 0.27 -13.05
C THR A 248 -3.28 0.93 -14.02
N PRO A 249 -3.34 0.62 -15.34
CA PRO A 249 -4.25 -0.36 -15.97
C PRO A 249 -3.91 -1.82 -15.61
N ARG A 250 -4.94 -2.68 -15.64
CA ARG A 250 -4.85 -4.08 -15.17
C ARG A 250 -3.93 -4.98 -16.01
N SER A 251 -3.76 -4.65 -17.32
CA SER A 251 -2.99 -5.48 -18.23
C SER A 251 -2.58 -4.72 -19.51
N GLY A 252 -1.82 -5.38 -20.37
CA GLY A 252 -1.51 -4.90 -21.73
C GLY A 252 -0.38 -3.89 -21.84
N MET A 253 0.21 -3.44 -20.74
CA MET A 253 1.29 -2.45 -20.75
C MET A 253 2.57 -2.97 -21.40
N GLN A 254 3.18 -2.16 -22.25
CA GLN A 254 4.49 -2.44 -22.86
C GLN A 254 5.60 -2.58 -21.80
N GLY A 255 5.49 -1.83 -20.70
CA GLY A 255 6.44 -1.92 -19.59
C GLY A 255 6.47 -3.29 -18.93
N ALA A 256 5.35 -4.03 -18.89
CA ALA A 256 5.32 -5.42 -18.42
C ALA A 256 6.10 -6.37 -19.35
N VAL A 257 6.08 -6.11 -20.67
CA VAL A 257 6.90 -6.86 -21.63
C VAL A 257 8.38 -6.57 -21.40
N VAL A 258 8.75 -5.29 -21.25
CA VAL A 258 10.14 -4.89 -20.95
C VAL A 258 10.62 -5.54 -19.65
N PHE A 259 9.79 -5.54 -18.60
CA PHE A 259 10.08 -6.17 -17.30
C PHE A 259 10.42 -7.66 -17.44
N ASN A 260 9.66 -8.39 -18.25
CA ASN A 260 9.95 -9.78 -18.56
C ASN A 260 11.25 -9.94 -19.38
N ASP A 261 11.43 -9.14 -20.43
CA ASP A 261 12.53 -9.26 -21.39
C ASP A 261 13.90 -9.00 -20.75
N ILE A 262 13.98 -8.06 -19.79
CA ILE A 262 15.22 -7.78 -19.05
C ILE A 262 15.43 -8.71 -17.86
N GLY A 263 14.51 -9.68 -17.63
CA GLY A 263 14.65 -10.77 -16.67
C GLY A 263 14.24 -10.46 -15.24
N CYS A 264 13.54 -9.36 -14.96
CA CYS A 264 13.01 -9.05 -13.62
C CYS A 264 12.02 -10.14 -13.14
N ALA A 265 11.19 -10.65 -14.07
CA ALA A 265 10.19 -11.69 -13.78
C ALA A 265 10.76 -13.04 -13.35
N LYS A 266 12.08 -13.24 -13.42
CA LYS A 266 12.72 -14.48 -12.95
C LYS A 266 12.66 -14.66 -11.43
N CYS A 267 12.68 -13.54 -10.69
CA CYS A 267 12.45 -13.48 -9.24
C CYS A 267 11.08 -12.86 -8.93
N HIS A 268 10.73 -11.81 -9.66
CA HIS A 268 9.45 -11.13 -9.50
C HIS A 268 8.35 -11.82 -10.33
N THR A 269 8.03 -13.08 -9.95
CA THR A 269 6.95 -13.88 -10.54
C THR A 269 5.64 -13.13 -10.48
N SER A 270 5.00 -12.93 -11.65
CA SER A 270 3.86 -12.03 -11.74
C SER A 270 2.60 -12.56 -11.09
N THR A 271 2.37 -13.89 -11.09
CA THR A 271 1.03 -14.45 -10.85
C THR A 271 1.07 -15.69 -9.99
N PHE A 272 0.16 -15.75 -9.02
CA PHE A 272 -0.20 -16.95 -8.25
C PHE A 272 -1.70 -17.18 -8.27
N ASN A 273 -2.08 -18.42 -7.96
CA ASN A 273 -3.47 -18.82 -7.79
C ASN A 273 -3.64 -19.48 -6.42
N THR A 274 -4.68 -19.09 -5.70
CA THR A 274 -5.06 -19.83 -4.49
C THR A 274 -5.93 -21.04 -4.85
N PRO A 275 -5.82 -22.14 -4.12
CA PRO A 275 -6.63 -23.34 -4.39
C PRO A 275 -8.09 -23.13 -3.98
N ASP A 276 -9.02 -23.87 -4.61
CA ASP A 276 -10.38 -24.07 -4.11
C ASP A 276 -10.34 -25.10 -2.97
N ASP A 277 -9.76 -24.70 -1.82
CA ASP A 277 -9.65 -25.53 -0.63
C ASP A 277 -10.69 -25.09 0.43
N PRO A 278 -11.62 -25.97 0.84
CA PRO A 278 -12.58 -25.68 1.90
C PRO A 278 -11.98 -25.30 3.26
N ALA A 279 -10.69 -25.55 3.48
CA ALA A 279 -9.98 -25.10 4.68
C ALA A 279 -9.67 -23.60 4.66
N LEU A 280 -9.65 -22.96 3.48
CA LEU A 280 -9.51 -21.51 3.34
C LEU A 280 -10.87 -20.81 3.50
N GLU A 281 -10.85 -19.56 3.91
CA GLU A 281 -12.00 -18.66 3.83
C GLU A 281 -12.44 -18.49 2.37
N GLU A 282 -13.73 -18.39 2.13
CA GLU A 282 -14.30 -18.35 0.77
C GLU A 282 -13.68 -17.24 -0.09
N VAL A 283 -13.46 -16.07 0.49
CA VAL A 283 -12.86 -14.91 -0.19
C VAL A 283 -11.40 -15.11 -0.60
N LEU A 284 -10.72 -16.11 -0.06
CA LEU A 284 -9.34 -16.47 -0.40
C LEU A 284 -9.23 -17.66 -1.35
N ARG A 285 -10.35 -18.29 -1.76
CA ARG A 285 -10.35 -19.48 -2.63
C ARG A 285 -10.41 -19.07 -4.09
N ASP A 286 -9.75 -19.87 -4.94
CA ASP A 286 -9.81 -19.75 -6.40
C ASP A 286 -9.55 -18.31 -6.90
N ARG A 287 -8.59 -17.63 -6.23
CA ARG A 287 -8.18 -16.26 -6.57
C ARG A 287 -6.92 -16.26 -7.40
N THR A 288 -6.93 -15.53 -8.50
CA THR A 288 -5.73 -15.13 -9.23
C THR A 288 -5.28 -13.78 -8.72
N PHE A 289 -3.99 -13.63 -8.40
CA PHE A 289 -3.44 -12.38 -7.91
C PHE A 289 -1.99 -12.17 -8.36
N HIS A 290 -1.53 -10.91 -8.33
CA HIS A 290 -0.30 -10.49 -8.99
C HIS A 290 0.70 -9.83 -8.03
N PRO A 291 1.44 -10.61 -7.20
CA PRO A 291 2.37 -10.05 -6.22
C PRO A 291 3.67 -9.55 -6.82
N TYR A 292 4.04 -10.01 -8.01
CA TYR A 292 5.36 -9.79 -8.59
C TYR A 292 6.48 -10.18 -7.61
N SER A 293 6.44 -11.41 -7.14
CA SER A 293 7.38 -12.01 -6.19
C SER A 293 7.28 -13.53 -6.27
N ASP A 294 8.38 -14.25 -6.17
CA ASP A 294 8.42 -15.69 -5.98
C ASP A 294 8.47 -16.12 -4.51
N PHE A 295 8.63 -15.14 -3.60
CA PHE A 295 8.81 -15.33 -2.15
C PHE A 295 10.03 -16.17 -1.75
N LEU A 296 10.93 -16.47 -2.69
CA LEU A 296 12.15 -17.25 -2.45
C LEU A 296 13.30 -16.38 -1.93
N LEU A 297 14.28 -17.05 -1.35
CA LEU A 297 15.56 -16.46 -0.98
C LEU A 297 16.52 -16.50 -2.17
N HIS A 298 17.15 -15.35 -2.45
CA HIS A 298 18.14 -15.18 -3.49
C HIS A 298 19.43 -14.58 -2.94
N SER A 299 20.57 -14.94 -3.53
CA SER A 299 21.86 -14.34 -3.18
C SER A 299 21.99 -12.97 -3.84
N MET A 300 21.92 -11.91 -3.03
CA MET A 300 21.80 -10.53 -3.51
C MET A 300 23.12 -9.75 -3.52
N GLY A 301 24.26 -10.42 -3.36
CA GLY A 301 25.58 -9.78 -3.46
C GLY A 301 25.75 -8.63 -2.47
N LEU A 302 25.89 -7.38 -2.96
CA LEU A 302 26.01 -6.19 -2.10
C LEU A 302 24.64 -5.66 -1.61
N LEU A 303 23.55 -6.16 -2.15
CA LEU A 303 22.19 -5.85 -1.68
C LEU A 303 21.78 -6.87 -0.61
N THR A 304 22.56 -6.95 0.46
CA THR A 304 22.34 -7.81 1.62
C THR A 304 22.73 -7.07 2.89
N ASP A 305 22.24 -7.54 4.03
CA ASP A 305 22.50 -6.92 5.33
C ASP A 305 23.50 -7.69 6.20
N GLY A 306 23.98 -8.85 5.75
CA GLY A 306 24.91 -9.69 6.51
C GLY A 306 24.28 -10.39 7.71
N VAL A 307 22.97 -10.36 7.87
CA VAL A 307 22.25 -11.02 8.97
C VAL A 307 21.79 -12.40 8.53
N ARG A 308 22.03 -13.40 9.38
CA ARG A 308 21.44 -14.74 9.24
C ARG A 308 20.17 -14.84 10.08
N GLN A 309 19.12 -15.41 9.52
CA GLN A 309 17.90 -15.76 10.26
C GLN A 309 17.50 -17.20 9.97
N GLY A 310 17.56 -18.06 10.98
CA GLY A 310 17.34 -19.49 10.81
C GLY A 310 18.29 -20.08 9.76
N ASN A 311 17.72 -20.66 8.70
CA ASN A 311 18.47 -21.22 7.59
C ASN A 311 18.69 -20.25 6.41
N ALA A 312 18.17 -19.01 6.49
CA ALA A 312 18.49 -17.98 5.50
C ALA A 312 19.88 -17.41 5.77
N PHE A 313 20.77 -17.52 4.78
CA PHE A 313 22.16 -17.09 4.91
C PHE A 313 22.30 -15.57 4.92
N GLU A 314 23.47 -15.10 5.33
CA GLU A 314 23.84 -13.67 5.40
C GLU A 314 23.69 -12.97 4.04
N SER A 315 24.01 -13.67 2.95
CA SER A 315 23.96 -13.15 1.58
C SER A 315 22.58 -13.19 0.93
N GLU A 316 21.58 -13.78 1.58
CA GLU A 316 20.27 -14.01 0.97
C GLU A 316 19.24 -12.99 1.43
N MET A 317 18.37 -12.60 0.51
CA MET A 317 17.17 -11.80 0.77
C MET A 317 15.98 -12.42 0.05
N ARG A 318 14.79 -12.34 0.66
CA ARG A 318 13.55 -12.75 0.01
C ARG A 318 13.15 -11.71 -1.04
N THR A 319 12.66 -12.15 -2.18
CA THR A 319 11.99 -11.29 -3.14
C THR A 319 10.74 -10.68 -2.51
N PRO A 320 10.67 -9.38 -2.25
CA PRO A 320 9.44 -8.75 -1.75
C PRO A 320 8.42 -8.60 -2.88
N PRO A 321 7.11 -8.64 -2.58
CA PRO A 321 6.08 -8.23 -3.54
C PRO A 321 6.32 -6.82 -4.07
N LEU A 322 6.04 -6.57 -5.35
CA LEU A 322 6.12 -5.23 -5.95
C LEU A 322 4.80 -4.47 -5.91
N TRP A 323 3.68 -5.11 -5.58
CA TRP A 323 2.42 -4.36 -5.38
C TRP A 323 2.60 -3.24 -4.36
N GLY A 324 1.94 -2.12 -4.58
CA GLY A 324 2.12 -0.92 -3.78
C GLY A 324 3.52 -0.28 -3.90
N LEU A 325 4.25 -0.57 -5.00
CA LEU A 325 5.60 -0.02 -5.20
C LEU A 325 5.59 1.50 -5.31
N ARG A 326 4.55 2.09 -5.91
CA ARG A 326 4.44 3.53 -6.10
C ARG A 326 4.51 4.33 -4.79
N TRP A 327 4.02 3.76 -3.68
CA TRP A 327 4.01 4.43 -2.38
C TRP A 327 5.32 4.28 -1.60
N ARG A 328 6.24 3.40 -2.05
CA ARG A 328 7.43 3.11 -1.27
C ARG A 328 8.45 4.24 -1.35
N ASP A 329 8.66 4.87 -0.21
CA ASP A 329 9.78 5.78 0.05
C ASP A 329 10.15 5.65 1.52
N PRO A 330 11.27 5.00 1.86
CA PRO A 330 12.32 4.46 0.99
C PRO A 330 12.02 3.06 0.40
N MET A 331 12.77 2.69 -0.66
CA MET A 331 12.78 1.35 -1.25
C MET A 331 13.98 0.53 -0.77
N LEU A 332 13.94 -0.81 -1.00
CA LEU A 332 14.89 -1.83 -0.57
C LEU A 332 14.83 -2.10 0.94
N HIS A 333 15.45 -3.23 1.36
CA HIS A 333 15.38 -3.69 2.74
C HIS A 333 15.95 -2.70 3.77
N ASP A 334 16.97 -1.95 3.39
CA ASP A 334 17.67 -0.97 4.23
C ASP A 334 17.35 0.50 3.92
N GLY A 335 16.45 0.73 2.97
CA GLY A 335 16.02 2.07 2.60
C GLY A 335 17.03 2.91 1.85
N ARG A 336 18.07 2.29 1.25
CA ARG A 336 19.13 3.04 0.57
C ARG A 336 18.68 3.76 -0.70
N ALA A 337 17.57 3.37 -1.31
CA ALA A 337 16.93 4.08 -2.41
C ALA A 337 15.78 4.93 -1.88
N ALA A 338 16.01 6.22 -1.64
CA ALA A 338 15.09 7.09 -0.93
C ALA A 338 15.00 8.50 -1.52
N GLY A 339 13.86 9.15 -1.33
CA GLY A 339 13.61 10.54 -1.73
C GLY A 339 13.53 10.74 -3.24
N GLY A 340 13.46 12.00 -3.68
CA GLY A 340 13.31 12.35 -5.09
C GLY A 340 11.94 11.95 -5.66
N THR A 341 11.91 11.70 -6.97
CA THR A 341 10.70 11.22 -7.66
C THR A 341 10.63 9.69 -7.62
N PHE A 342 9.45 9.12 -7.88
CA PHE A 342 9.26 7.67 -8.06
C PHE A 342 10.28 7.10 -9.05
N ILE A 343 10.47 7.75 -10.20
CA ILE A 343 11.43 7.34 -11.24
C ILE A 343 12.86 7.30 -10.69
N SER A 344 13.30 8.32 -9.95
CA SER A 344 14.66 8.36 -9.41
C SER A 344 14.89 7.26 -8.37
N ARG A 345 13.94 7.05 -7.45
CA ARG A 345 14.03 5.98 -6.42
C ARG A 345 14.03 4.60 -7.05
N THR A 346 13.13 4.36 -8.01
CA THR A 346 13.05 3.07 -8.72
C THR A 346 14.31 2.81 -9.54
N THR A 347 14.86 3.83 -10.19
CA THR A 347 16.16 3.73 -10.89
C THR A 347 17.26 3.30 -9.93
N ASP A 348 17.38 3.96 -8.78
CA ASP A 348 18.36 3.62 -7.75
C ASP A 348 18.16 2.19 -7.24
N ALA A 349 16.90 1.81 -6.96
CA ALA A 349 16.57 0.46 -6.49
C ALA A 349 16.98 -0.62 -7.51
N ILE A 350 16.68 -0.43 -8.80
CA ILE A 350 17.09 -1.36 -9.87
C ILE A 350 18.63 -1.45 -9.96
N GLN A 351 19.33 -0.33 -9.89
CA GLN A 351 20.79 -0.30 -9.95
C GLN A 351 21.47 -1.03 -8.78
N GLN A 352 20.84 -1.00 -7.59
CA GLN A 352 21.34 -1.72 -6.41
C GLN A 352 21.26 -3.26 -6.52
N HIS A 353 20.48 -3.81 -7.47
CA HIS A 353 20.46 -5.25 -7.76
C HIS A 353 21.76 -5.75 -8.41
N GLY A 354 22.60 -4.87 -8.96
CA GLY A 354 23.97 -5.14 -9.39
C GLY A 354 24.96 -4.39 -8.49
N PRO A 355 26.24 -4.78 -8.43
CA PRO A 355 26.89 -5.98 -8.97
C PRO A 355 26.94 -7.14 -7.97
N PHE A 356 27.27 -8.32 -8.45
CA PHE A 356 27.58 -9.55 -7.68
C PHE A 356 26.39 -10.32 -7.08
N GLY A 357 25.15 -9.86 -7.25
CA GLY A 357 23.92 -10.61 -6.89
C GLY A 357 23.28 -11.26 -8.11
N GLU A 358 22.29 -12.10 -7.87
CA GLU A 358 21.51 -12.77 -8.93
C GLU A 358 20.74 -11.75 -9.80
N GLY A 359 20.36 -10.59 -9.27
CA GLY A 359 19.75 -9.50 -10.04
C GLY A 359 20.69 -8.72 -10.96
N ALA A 360 22.00 -8.99 -10.94
CA ALA A 360 23.01 -8.19 -11.67
C ALA A 360 22.78 -8.15 -13.19
N ALA A 361 22.32 -9.26 -13.78
CA ALA A 361 22.05 -9.33 -15.22
C ALA A 361 20.88 -8.43 -15.61
N SER A 362 19.81 -8.42 -14.85
CA SER A 362 18.63 -7.56 -15.08
C SER A 362 18.95 -6.07 -14.88
N ALA A 363 19.72 -5.72 -13.84
CA ALA A 363 20.20 -4.36 -13.64
C ALA A 363 21.10 -3.87 -14.79
N ALA A 364 21.96 -4.74 -15.33
CA ALA A 364 22.77 -4.40 -16.49
C ALA A 364 21.93 -4.26 -17.78
N ALA A 365 20.92 -5.10 -17.96
CA ALA A 365 19.99 -5.00 -19.09
C ALA A 365 19.16 -3.72 -19.03
N PHE A 366 18.67 -3.33 -17.85
CA PHE A 366 17.99 -2.05 -17.63
C PHE A 366 18.82 -0.85 -18.07
N ALA A 367 20.11 -0.83 -17.75
CA ALA A 367 21.02 0.25 -18.11
C ALA A 367 21.24 0.40 -19.64
N LEU A 368 20.85 -0.61 -20.43
CA LEU A 368 20.97 -0.63 -21.90
C LEU A 368 19.65 -0.35 -22.61
N LEU A 369 18.54 -0.19 -21.88
CA LEU A 369 17.24 0.12 -22.46
C LEU A 369 17.26 1.49 -23.15
N SER A 370 16.42 1.64 -24.16
CA SER A 370 16.09 2.95 -24.74
C SER A 370 15.34 3.82 -23.71
N GLU A 371 15.33 5.13 -23.91
CA GLU A 371 14.57 6.05 -23.06
C GLU A 371 13.06 5.70 -23.08
N ASP A 372 12.52 5.31 -24.23
CA ASP A 372 11.11 4.90 -24.37
C ASP A 372 10.80 3.62 -23.58
N ASP A 373 11.67 2.60 -23.64
CA ASP A 373 11.49 1.36 -22.88
C ASP A 373 11.65 1.59 -21.38
N GLN A 374 12.58 2.45 -20.96
CA GLN A 374 12.68 2.84 -19.54
C GLN A 374 11.41 3.55 -19.07
N ALA A 375 10.88 4.47 -19.87
CA ALA A 375 9.65 5.18 -19.54
C ALA A 375 8.45 4.21 -19.47
N ALA A 376 8.34 3.25 -20.41
CA ALA A 376 7.31 2.21 -20.36
C ALA A 376 7.44 1.35 -19.09
N LEU A 377 8.66 0.94 -18.74
CA LEU A 377 8.91 0.16 -17.52
C LEU A 377 8.49 0.93 -16.27
N PHE A 378 8.79 2.23 -16.18
CA PHE A 378 8.41 3.03 -15.02
C PHE A 378 6.89 3.22 -14.92
N ARG A 379 6.18 3.43 -16.03
CA ARG A 379 4.71 3.46 -16.01
C ARG A 379 4.11 2.15 -15.52
N PHE A 380 4.64 1.02 -15.98
CA PHE A 380 4.22 -0.29 -15.48
C PHE A 380 4.47 -0.45 -13.98
N LEU A 381 5.66 -0.11 -13.49
CA LEU A 381 5.98 -0.22 -12.06
C LEU A 381 5.15 0.76 -11.19
N ASP A 382 4.80 1.92 -11.72
CA ASP A 382 3.93 2.88 -11.06
C ASP A 382 2.46 2.43 -11.02
N SER A 383 2.02 1.64 -12.01
CA SER A 383 0.67 1.07 -12.02
C SER A 383 0.40 0.09 -10.86
N LEU A 384 1.47 -0.45 -10.23
CA LEU A 384 1.38 -1.44 -9.15
C LEU A 384 1.01 -0.75 -7.83
N GLY A 385 -0.26 -0.60 -7.56
CA GLY A 385 -0.85 0.06 -6.41
C GLY A 385 -1.71 1.27 -6.76
N ARG A 386 -1.90 1.59 -8.03
CA ARG A 386 -2.74 2.70 -8.45
C ARG A 386 -4.22 2.31 -8.37
N ASN A 387 -5.02 3.09 -7.66
CA ASN A 387 -6.48 2.99 -7.68
C ASN A 387 -7.03 3.27 -9.09
N GLU A 388 -8.12 2.63 -9.44
CA GLU A 388 -8.88 3.00 -10.63
C GLU A 388 -9.42 4.41 -10.45
N PHE A 389 -9.38 5.21 -11.53
CA PHE A 389 -9.75 6.63 -11.58
C PHE A 389 -8.84 7.61 -10.81
N ASP A 390 -7.87 7.18 -10.02
CA ASP A 390 -6.85 8.04 -9.39
C ASP A 390 -5.88 8.55 -10.48
N TYR A 391 -6.25 9.65 -11.15
CA TYR A 391 -5.48 10.21 -12.25
C TYR A 391 -4.28 11.04 -11.79
N ASP A 392 -4.42 11.76 -10.69
CA ASP A 392 -3.36 12.62 -10.19
C ASP A 392 -2.40 11.92 -9.22
N GLY A 393 -2.81 10.78 -8.67
CA GLY A 393 -1.95 9.87 -7.91
C GLY A 393 -1.84 10.19 -6.44
N ASP A 394 -2.84 10.83 -5.86
CA ASP A 394 -2.87 11.22 -4.47
C ASP A 394 -3.64 10.26 -3.55
N GLU A 395 -4.18 9.17 -4.12
CA GLU A 395 -4.80 8.01 -3.47
C GLU A 395 -6.29 8.18 -3.12
N ASP A 396 -6.94 9.27 -3.50
CA ASP A 396 -8.39 9.39 -3.47
C ASP A 396 -8.98 9.50 -4.89
N VAL A 397 -10.28 9.61 -5.00
CA VAL A 397 -10.99 9.82 -6.26
C VAL A 397 -11.96 10.97 -6.05
N ASP A 398 -11.52 12.15 -6.43
CA ASP A 398 -12.24 13.38 -6.16
C ASP A 398 -12.51 14.23 -7.42
N LEU A 399 -12.73 15.51 -7.24
CA LEU A 399 -13.06 16.43 -8.34
C LEU A 399 -11.88 16.69 -9.28
N ASP A 400 -10.64 16.62 -8.81
CA ASP A 400 -9.45 16.78 -9.66
C ASP A 400 -9.32 15.58 -10.61
N ASP A 401 -9.70 14.37 -10.15
CA ASP A 401 -9.79 13.16 -10.99
C ASP A 401 -10.96 13.24 -11.97
N PHE A 402 -12.11 13.78 -11.53
CA PHE A 402 -13.26 13.98 -12.40
C PHE A 402 -12.91 14.88 -13.60
N HIS A 403 -12.16 15.96 -13.38
CA HIS A 403 -11.70 16.82 -14.47
C HIS A 403 -10.83 16.06 -15.49
N ARG A 404 -9.96 15.17 -15.01
CA ARG A 404 -9.15 14.32 -15.88
C ARG A 404 -9.99 13.27 -16.59
N PHE A 405 -10.96 12.70 -15.91
CA PHE A 405 -11.92 11.78 -16.49
C PHE A 405 -12.71 12.44 -17.64
N GLN A 406 -13.18 13.68 -17.45
CA GLN A 406 -13.84 14.46 -18.49
C GLN A 406 -12.95 14.67 -19.74
N GLU A 407 -11.64 14.95 -19.55
CA GLU A 407 -10.69 15.09 -20.66
C GLU A 407 -10.58 13.80 -21.49
N CYS A 408 -10.76 12.64 -20.86
CA CYS A 408 -10.67 11.31 -21.46
C CYS A 408 -12.01 10.81 -22.03
N PHE A 409 -13.11 11.41 -21.63
CA PHE A 409 -14.46 10.94 -21.91
C PHE A 409 -14.82 11.06 -23.39
N ASN A 410 -15.36 9.99 -23.99
CA ASN A 410 -15.81 9.93 -25.38
C ASN A 410 -14.74 10.37 -26.42
N LEU A 411 -13.45 10.10 -26.17
CA LEU A 411 -12.43 10.33 -27.18
C LEU A 411 -12.62 9.37 -28.37
N ASP A 412 -12.53 9.89 -29.58
CA ASP A 412 -12.68 9.11 -30.86
C ASP A 412 -11.52 8.12 -31.12
N ASN A 413 -10.64 7.89 -30.16
CA ASN A 413 -9.44 7.04 -30.25
C ASN A 413 -9.57 5.82 -29.35
N VAL A 414 -9.12 4.67 -29.86
CA VAL A 414 -8.93 3.50 -28.97
C VAL A 414 -7.82 3.81 -27.96
N ILE A 415 -8.18 3.79 -26.69
CA ILE A 415 -7.26 4.03 -25.57
C ILE A 415 -6.33 2.83 -25.44
N SER A 416 -5.03 3.08 -25.43
CA SER A 416 -4.04 2.03 -25.17
C SER A 416 -3.70 2.01 -23.67
N PRO A 417 -3.23 0.87 -23.12
CA PRO A 417 -2.78 0.81 -21.72
C PRO A 417 -1.64 1.77 -21.36
N GLU A 418 -0.99 2.38 -22.34
CA GLU A 418 0.06 3.39 -22.15
C GLU A 418 -0.49 4.83 -22.14
N ASP A 419 -1.76 5.00 -22.48
CA ASP A 419 -2.42 6.29 -22.45
C ASP A 419 -2.79 6.68 -21.03
N PRO A 420 -2.61 7.94 -20.60
CA PRO A 420 -3.10 8.39 -19.28
C PRO A 420 -4.59 8.14 -19.06
N CYS A 421 -5.40 8.15 -20.11
CA CYS A 421 -6.83 7.87 -20.05
C CYS A 421 -7.18 6.42 -19.71
N SER A 422 -6.22 5.49 -19.81
CA SER A 422 -6.45 4.08 -19.46
C SER A 422 -6.73 3.84 -17.97
N THR A 423 -6.50 4.84 -17.13
CA THR A 423 -6.88 4.83 -15.71
C THR A 423 -8.39 4.80 -15.51
N GLY A 424 -9.15 5.32 -16.48
CA GLY A 424 -10.61 5.34 -16.48
C GLY A 424 -11.28 4.31 -17.38
N ASP A 425 -10.56 3.57 -18.22
CA ASP A 425 -11.08 2.45 -19.04
C ASP A 425 -11.13 1.18 -18.18
N VAL A 426 -12.13 1.10 -17.30
CA VAL A 426 -12.24 0.04 -16.28
C VAL A 426 -12.76 -1.25 -16.86
N ASP A 427 -13.67 -1.19 -17.81
CA ASP A 427 -14.22 -2.38 -18.48
C ASP A 427 -13.31 -2.92 -19.60
N GLN A 428 -12.22 -2.19 -19.93
CA GLN A 428 -11.16 -2.55 -20.87
C GLN A 428 -11.66 -2.76 -22.31
N ASP A 429 -12.67 -2.04 -22.72
CA ASP A 429 -13.20 -2.10 -24.08
C ASP A 429 -12.46 -1.15 -25.04
N GLY A 430 -11.63 -0.26 -24.51
CA GLY A 430 -10.71 0.63 -25.22
C GLY A 430 -11.24 2.04 -25.42
N ASP A 431 -12.29 2.44 -24.72
CA ASP A 431 -12.71 3.83 -24.61
C ASP A 431 -13.02 4.19 -23.14
N VAL A 432 -13.36 5.43 -22.89
CA VAL A 432 -13.85 5.91 -21.59
C VAL A 432 -15.21 6.52 -21.85
N ASP A 433 -16.26 5.84 -21.40
CA ASP A 433 -17.63 6.21 -21.71
C ASP A 433 -18.56 6.23 -20.48
N LEU A 434 -19.88 6.19 -20.70
CA LEU A 434 -20.87 6.21 -19.62
C LEU A 434 -20.87 4.91 -18.77
N VAL A 435 -20.31 3.81 -19.27
CA VAL A 435 -20.16 2.58 -18.48
C VAL A 435 -19.09 2.81 -17.41
N ASP A 436 -17.94 3.38 -17.82
CA ASP A 436 -16.86 3.74 -16.88
C ASP A 436 -17.30 4.87 -15.93
N ALA A 437 -18.07 5.83 -16.41
CA ALA A 437 -18.64 6.88 -15.57
C ALA A 437 -19.51 6.31 -14.43
N GLY A 438 -20.24 5.21 -14.70
CA GLY A 438 -20.96 4.50 -13.65
C GLY A 438 -20.04 3.96 -12.56
N TYR A 439 -18.89 3.38 -12.92
CA TYR A 439 -17.87 2.92 -11.97
C TYR A 439 -17.18 4.09 -11.24
N PHE A 440 -16.95 5.23 -11.94
CA PHE A 440 -16.39 6.43 -11.32
C PHE A 440 -17.25 6.90 -10.14
N ILE A 441 -18.57 7.00 -10.36
CA ILE A 441 -19.53 7.41 -9.33
C ILE A 441 -19.49 6.46 -8.11
N ASP A 442 -19.27 5.17 -8.32
CA ASP A 442 -19.24 4.17 -7.24
C ASP A 442 -18.02 4.35 -6.29
N VAL A 443 -16.94 4.97 -6.76
CA VAL A 443 -15.71 5.20 -5.98
C VAL A 443 -15.43 6.67 -5.67
N TYR A 444 -16.24 7.59 -6.18
CA TYR A 444 -16.07 9.01 -5.94
C TYR A 444 -16.22 9.36 -4.45
N GLU A 445 -15.22 9.99 -3.87
CA GLU A 445 -15.16 10.29 -2.43
C GLU A 445 -15.77 11.66 -2.08
N GLY A 446 -16.12 12.46 -3.09
CA GLY A 446 -16.84 13.72 -2.89
C GLY A 446 -18.33 13.53 -2.62
N GLU A 447 -19.04 14.62 -2.36
CA GLU A 447 -20.49 14.60 -2.23
C GLU A 447 -21.16 14.45 -3.59
N LEU A 448 -22.00 13.43 -3.75
CA LEU A 448 -22.80 13.25 -4.95
C LEU A 448 -24.08 14.09 -4.85
N VAL A 449 -24.20 15.09 -5.69
CA VAL A 449 -25.31 16.04 -5.72
C VAL A 449 -26.20 15.75 -6.93
N ASP A 450 -27.51 15.94 -6.80
CA ASP A 450 -28.52 16.00 -7.88
C ASP A 450 -29.30 17.31 -7.62
N CYS A 451 -28.72 18.42 -8.04
CA CYS A 451 -29.22 19.74 -7.70
C CYS A 451 -30.48 20.15 -8.47
N ASN A 452 -30.69 19.52 -9.64
CA ASN A 452 -31.87 19.79 -10.46
C ASN A 452 -33.01 18.79 -10.24
N ASP A 453 -32.87 17.88 -9.27
CA ASP A 453 -33.87 16.86 -8.85
C ASP A 453 -34.35 15.97 -10.03
N ASN A 454 -33.50 15.71 -11.03
CA ASN A 454 -33.87 14.89 -12.18
C ASN A 454 -33.67 13.37 -11.95
N GLY A 455 -33.06 12.99 -10.84
CA GLY A 455 -32.76 11.61 -10.44
C GLY A 455 -31.44 11.09 -11.01
N VAL A 456 -30.60 11.95 -11.57
CA VAL A 456 -29.24 11.68 -12.04
C VAL A 456 -28.28 12.59 -11.27
N VAL A 457 -27.13 12.08 -10.85
CA VAL A 457 -26.13 12.91 -10.16
C VAL A 457 -25.50 13.92 -11.13
N ASP A 458 -25.19 15.11 -10.67
CA ASP A 458 -24.70 16.23 -11.47
C ASP A 458 -23.49 15.86 -12.34
N LEU A 459 -22.54 15.09 -11.81
CA LEU A 459 -21.37 14.62 -12.56
C LEU A 459 -21.74 13.82 -13.81
N LEU A 460 -22.81 13.00 -13.76
CA LEU A 460 -23.29 12.25 -14.92
C LEU A 460 -24.06 13.14 -15.91
N ASP A 461 -24.77 14.15 -15.43
CA ASP A 461 -25.43 15.15 -16.27
C ASP A 461 -24.41 15.96 -17.07
N ILE A 462 -23.30 16.35 -16.42
CA ILE A 462 -22.17 17.02 -17.06
C ILE A 462 -21.57 16.13 -18.16
N LEU A 463 -21.23 14.88 -17.84
CA LEU A 463 -20.61 13.92 -18.79
C LEU A 463 -21.54 13.61 -19.97
N SER A 464 -22.84 13.44 -19.73
CA SER A 464 -23.83 13.16 -20.77
C SER A 464 -24.18 14.39 -21.62
N GLY A 465 -23.75 15.58 -21.20
CA GLY A 465 -24.04 16.85 -21.85
C GLY A 465 -25.51 17.27 -21.72
N THR A 466 -26.22 16.74 -20.73
CA THR A 466 -27.62 17.13 -20.44
C THR A 466 -27.70 18.44 -19.67
N ALA A 467 -26.64 18.79 -18.94
CA ALA A 467 -26.48 20.07 -18.26
C ALA A 467 -25.06 20.62 -18.46
N ALA A 468 -24.87 21.91 -18.24
CA ALA A 468 -23.60 22.59 -18.44
C ALA A 468 -22.89 22.79 -17.08
N ASP A 469 -21.55 22.69 -17.14
CA ASP A 469 -20.60 23.09 -16.11
C ASP A 469 -19.52 23.92 -16.83
N ALA A 470 -19.75 25.20 -16.93
CA ALA A 470 -18.92 26.09 -17.74
C ALA A 470 -17.62 26.51 -17.04
N ASP A 471 -17.61 26.51 -15.72
CA ASP A 471 -16.44 26.85 -14.91
C ASP A 471 -15.61 25.63 -14.48
N GLY A 472 -16.13 24.42 -14.71
CA GLY A 472 -15.44 23.17 -14.42
C GLY A 472 -15.34 22.86 -12.94
N ASN A 473 -16.33 23.28 -12.14
CA ASN A 473 -16.30 23.03 -10.70
C ASN A 473 -16.98 21.71 -10.27
N GLY A 474 -17.53 20.95 -11.23
CA GLY A 474 -18.26 19.70 -11.01
C GLY A 474 -19.70 19.86 -10.55
N GLU A 475 -20.21 21.10 -10.49
CA GLU A 475 -21.59 21.43 -10.23
C GLU A 475 -22.27 21.96 -11.49
N LEU A 476 -23.58 21.79 -11.62
CA LEU A 476 -24.29 22.29 -12.80
C LEU A 476 -24.42 23.81 -12.76
N ASP A 477 -24.14 24.49 -13.88
CA ASP A 477 -24.35 25.94 -14.00
C ASP A 477 -25.77 26.38 -13.58
N GLU A 478 -26.78 25.54 -13.85
CA GLU A 478 -28.18 25.81 -13.50
C GLU A 478 -28.48 25.78 -12.00
N CYS A 479 -27.57 25.18 -11.21
CA CYS A 479 -27.64 25.08 -9.74
C CYS A 479 -26.79 26.14 -9.05
N PHE A 480 -25.95 26.81 -9.81
CA PHE A 480 -25.03 27.81 -9.29
C PHE A 480 -25.58 29.20 -9.51
N CYS A 481 -25.68 29.93 -8.45
CA CYS A 481 -26.08 31.33 -8.52
C CYS A 481 -24.83 32.19 -8.77
N LEU A 482 -24.40 32.27 -10.04
CA LEU A 482 -23.18 33.02 -10.42
C LEU A 482 -23.19 34.47 -9.94
N GLY A 483 -24.38 35.02 -9.77
CA GLY A 483 -24.58 36.37 -9.25
C GLY A 483 -24.40 36.52 -7.75
N ASP A 484 -24.42 35.44 -6.96
CA ASP A 484 -24.21 35.45 -5.49
C ASP A 484 -22.69 35.42 -5.17
N ILE A 485 -22.05 36.56 -5.33
CA ILE A 485 -20.60 36.73 -5.14
C ILE A 485 -20.18 36.61 -3.68
N ASN A 486 -21.09 36.84 -2.76
CA ASN A 486 -20.80 36.80 -1.32
C ASN A 486 -21.16 35.47 -0.66
N GLY A 487 -21.87 34.56 -1.34
CA GLY A 487 -22.25 33.23 -0.87
C GLY A 487 -23.32 33.20 0.21
N ASP A 488 -24.27 34.19 0.20
CA ASP A 488 -25.31 34.25 1.21
C ASP A 488 -26.67 33.65 0.77
N GLY A 489 -26.73 33.14 -0.47
CA GLY A 489 -27.91 32.50 -1.07
C GLY A 489 -28.88 33.48 -1.71
N GLU A 490 -28.55 34.77 -1.86
CA GLU A 490 -29.37 35.79 -2.52
C GLU A 490 -28.52 36.69 -3.42
N VAL A 491 -28.88 36.84 -4.69
CA VAL A 491 -28.26 37.85 -5.57
C VAL A 491 -28.92 39.20 -5.32
N ASP A 492 -28.23 40.08 -4.62
CA ASP A 492 -28.78 41.35 -4.18
C ASP A 492 -27.82 42.56 -4.36
N GLY A 493 -28.10 43.65 -3.64
CA GLY A 493 -27.30 44.88 -3.68
C GLY A 493 -25.89 44.73 -3.10
N VAL A 494 -25.61 43.68 -2.31
CA VAL A 494 -24.28 43.41 -1.75
C VAL A 494 -23.41 42.83 -2.85
N ASP A 495 -23.90 41.86 -3.64
CA ASP A 495 -23.20 41.26 -4.77
C ASP A 495 -22.95 42.31 -5.86
N LEU A 496 -23.96 43.08 -6.20
CA LEU A 496 -23.80 44.21 -7.12
C LEU A 496 -22.70 45.17 -6.64
N SER A 497 -22.64 45.47 -5.36
CA SER A 497 -21.61 46.36 -4.81
C SER A 497 -20.21 45.74 -4.86
N THR A 498 -20.14 44.41 -4.69
CA THR A 498 -18.91 43.63 -4.80
C THR A 498 -18.41 43.61 -6.22
N LEU A 499 -19.27 43.27 -7.19
CA LEU A 499 -18.94 43.29 -8.62
C LEU A 499 -18.45 44.69 -9.06
N LEU A 500 -19.16 45.74 -8.68
CA LEU A 500 -18.77 47.13 -8.98
C LEU A 500 -17.44 47.54 -8.31
N GLY A 501 -17.11 46.94 -7.16
CA GLY A 501 -15.81 47.11 -6.50
C GLY A 501 -14.62 46.55 -7.31
N PHE A 502 -14.86 45.55 -8.13
CA PHE A 502 -13.88 44.94 -9.00
C PHE A 502 -13.93 45.42 -10.47
N TRP A 503 -14.74 46.43 -10.76
CA TRP A 503 -14.95 46.92 -12.12
C TRP A 503 -13.66 47.30 -12.85
N ASN A 504 -13.50 46.84 -14.09
CA ASN A 504 -12.29 46.94 -14.90
C ASN A 504 -11.04 46.25 -14.28
N THR A 505 -11.22 45.24 -13.47
CA THR A 505 -10.15 44.37 -12.97
C THR A 505 -10.27 42.96 -13.57
N THR A 506 -9.27 42.13 -13.36
CA THR A 506 -9.26 40.71 -13.73
C THR A 506 -9.57 39.81 -12.53
N ALA A 507 -10.41 40.27 -11.58
CA ALA A 507 -10.76 39.51 -10.39
C ALA A 507 -11.65 38.31 -10.75
N PRO A 508 -11.20 37.06 -10.60
CA PRO A 508 -11.97 35.88 -11.04
C PRO A 508 -13.34 35.77 -10.36
N ALA A 509 -13.43 36.09 -9.07
CA ALA A 509 -14.67 36.03 -8.29
C ALA A 509 -15.78 36.98 -8.77
N ALA A 510 -15.49 37.94 -9.62
CA ALA A 510 -16.46 38.90 -10.14
C ALA A 510 -16.49 38.93 -11.70
N ASP A 511 -15.68 38.13 -12.37
CA ASP A 511 -15.68 37.88 -13.83
C ASP A 511 -16.63 36.71 -14.10
N LEU A 512 -17.95 36.98 -13.97
CA LEU A 512 -19.00 35.98 -13.99
C LEU A 512 -19.20 35.33 -15.37
N ASN A 513 -18.75 35.99 -16.43
CA ASN A 513 -18.82 35.48 -17.80
C ASN A 513 -17.46 35.01 -18.33
N GLN A 514 -16.45 34.94 -17.48
CA GLN A 514 -15.08 34.47 -17.78
C GLN A 514 -14.43 35.16 -18.98
N SER A 515 -14.76 36.42 -19.23
CA SER A 515 -14.20 37.20 -20.33
C SER A 515 -12.76 37.64 -20.08
N GLY A 516 -12.28 37.50 -18.85
CA GLY A 516 -10.97 37.96 -18.37
C GLY A 516 -10.97 39.39 -17.85
N LEU A 517 -12.14 40.06 -17.78
CA LEU A 517 -12.28 41.42 -17.30
C LEU A 517 -13.67 41.65 -16.72
N VAL A 518 -13.76 42.14 -15.51
CA VAL A 518 -15.05 42.52 -14.88
C VAL A 518 -15.63 43.75 -15.57
N GLU A 519 -16.73 43.54 -16.34
CA GLU A 519 -17.32 44.59 -17.18
C GLU A 519 -18.87 44.47 -17.28
N GLY A 520 -19.46 45.07 -18.33
CA GLY A 520 -20.92 45.06 -18.50
C GLY A 520 -21.55 43.70 -18.80
N GLY A 521 -20.72 42.72 -19.22
CA GLY A 521 -21.14 41.32 -19.41
C GLY A 521 -21.48 40.67 -18.05
N ASP A 522 -20.59 40.81 -17.08
CA ASP A 522 -20.75 40.27 -15.72
C ASP A 522 -21.94 40.90 -14.98
N LEU A 523 -22.12 42.22 -15.15
CA LEU A 523 -23.28 42.91 -14.63
C LEU A 523 -24.57 42.36 -15.22
N ALA A 524 -24.57 41.97 -16.49
CA ALA A 524 -25.74 41.38 -17.15
C ALA A 524 -26.06 39.99 -16.58
N VAL A 525 -25.05 39.16 -16.29
CA VAL A 525 -25.21 37.88 -15.58
C VAL A 525 -25.82 38.10 -14.21
N LEU A 526 -25.18 38.90 -13.37
CA LEU A 526 -25.67 39.21 -12.02
C LEU A 526 -27.13 39.72 -12.01
N LEU A 527 -27.49 40.64 -12.91
CA LEU A 527 -28.85 41.16 -13.00
C LEU A 527 -29.86 40.15 -13.54
N GLY A 528 -29.38 39.15 -14.30
CA GLY A 528 -30.21 38.05 -14.80
C GLY A 528 -30.64 37.08 -13.71
N GLU A 529 -29.86 36.95 -12.68
CA GLU A 529 -30.07 36.05 -11.53
C GLU A 529 -30.57 36.77 -10.26
N TRP A 530 -31.00 38.03 -10.39
CA TRP A 530 -31.39 38.84 -9.26
C TRP A 530 -32.55 38.23 -8.46
N GLY A 531 -32.32 37.91 -7.16
CA GLY A 531 -33.27 37.32 -6.25
C GLY A 531 -32.70 36.21 -5.41
N ASN A 532 -33.54 35.32 -4.91
CA ASN A 532 -33.09 34.11 -4.21
C ASN A 532 -32.46 33.16 -5.21
N CYS A 533 -31.33 32.60 -4.83
CA CYS A 533 -30.76 31.44 -5.47
C CYS A 533 -31.69 30.25 -5.13
N ASP A 534 -32.60 29.92 -6.02
CA ASP A 534 -33.43 28.72 -5.82
C ASP A 534 -32.53 27.49 -6.00
N SER A 535 -32.22 26.82 -4.84
CA SER A 535 -31.56 25.52 -4.78
C SER A 535 -32.53 24.44 -5.20
#